data_d523d47214ae02dc5315d492fb541b28
#
_entry.id   d523d47214ae02dc5315d492fb541b28
#
_cell.length_a   1.000
_cell.length_b   1.000
_cell.length_c   1.000
_cell.angle_alpha   90.00
_cell.angle_beta   90.00
_cell.angle_gamma   90.00
#
_symmetry.space_group_name_H-M   'P 1'
#
loop_
_entity.id
_entity.type
_entity.pdbx_description
1 polymer ?
#
loop_
_entity_poly.entity_id
_entity_poly.type
_entity_poly.pdbx_seq_one_letter_code
_entity_poly.pdbx_strand_id
1 'polypeptide(L)'
;MISRYSRKELVSIWSEENKYKIWLDVEIAAAEAMEKYKIIPKGVASLVKKKGKIKVKRIHDIEAKVKHDVIAFLTSITEQAGLKARYLHQGMTSSDVLDTTLNIQLVQSGNILLRDIDKILSVLKKQAKKYKLTPCIGRSHGIHAEPITFCLLYTSPSP
;
A
#
# COMPACT_ATOMS: atom_id res chain seq x y z
N MET A 1 11.74 11.65 0.90
CA MET A 1 10.58 12.29 0.23
C MET A 1 10.42 13.69 0.80
N ILE A 2 10.15 14.71 -0.03
CA ILE A 2 9.98 16.10 0.45
C ILE A 2 8.58 16.24 1.04
N SER A 3 8.47 16.45 2.35
CA SER A 3 7.20 16.41 3.10
C SER A 3 6.11 17.34 2.56
N ARG A 4 6.48 18.56 2.11
CA ARG A 4 5.53 19.54 1.57
C ARG A 4 4.87 19.12 0.24
N TYR A 5 5.48 18.18 -0.49
CA TYR A 5 4.96 17.64 -1.75
C TYR A 5 4.37 16.24 -1.61
N SER A 6 4.31 15.74 -0.38
CA SER A 6 3.92 14.38 -0.09
C SER A 6 2.51 14.33 0.48
N ARG A 7 1.69 13.46 -0.08
CA ARG A 7 0.35 13.19 0.44
C ARG A 7 0.44 12.26 1.65
N LYS A 8 -0.05 12.70 2.80
CA LYS A 8 0.07 11.98 4.09
C LYS A 8 -0.42 10.53 4.01
N GLU A 9 -1.55 10.28 3.35
CA GLU A 9 -2.10 8.92 3.17
C GLU A 9 -1.11 7.99 2.45
N LEU A 10 -0.48 8.44 1.36
CA LEU A 10 0.51 7.64 0.63
C LEU A 10 1.82 7.49 1.42
N VAL A 11 2.25 8.55 2.11
CA VAL A 11 3.45 8.47 2.97
C VAL A 11 3.26 7.41 4.06
N SER A 12 2.08 7.34 4.68
CA SER A 12 1.81 6.34 5.72
C SER A 12 1.85 4.91 5.20
N ILE A 13 1.38 4.66 3.96
CA ILE A 13 1.44 3.34 3.34
C ILE A 13 2.89 2.88 3.14
N TRP A 14 3.78 3.81 2.76
CA TRP A 14 5.19 3.51 2.49
C TRP A 14 6.12 3.76 3.68
N SER A 15 5.55 3.95 4.88
CA SER A 15 6.33 4.06 6.11
C SER A 15 6.86 2.69 6.55
N GLU A 16 7.96 2.71 7.31
CA GLU A 16 8.51 1.48 7.88
C GLU A 16 7.57 0.82 8.88
N GLU A 17 6.82 1.62 9.64
CA GLU A 17 5.80 1.13 10.55
C GLU A 17 4.76 0.30 9.82
N ASN A 18 4.24 0.79 8.68
CA ASN A 18 3.26 0.04 7.89
C ASN A 18 3.90 -1.19 7.24
N LYS A 19 5.12 -1.07 6.71
CA LYS A 19 5.88 -2.20 6.18
C LYS A 19 5.99 -3.34 7.20
N TYR A 20 6.52 -3.05 8.39
CA TYR A 20 6.70 -4.07 9.42
C TYR A 20 5.38 -4.57 10.02
N LYS A 21 4.32 -3.74 10.02
CA LYS A 21 2.99 -4.19 10.38
C LYS A 21 2.49 -5.26 9.42
N ILE A 22 2.64 -5.03 8.12
CA ILE A 22 2.24 -6.01 7.10
C ILE A 22 3.10 -7.28 7.22
N TRP A 23 4.41 -7.17 7.50
CA TRP A 23 5.26 -8.33 7.78
C TRP A 23 4.70 -9.17 8.92
N LEU A 24 4.30 -8.51 10.01
CA LEU A 24 3.70 -9.18 11.16
C LEU A 24 2.38 -9.88 10.78
N ASP A 25 1.54 -9.23 9.99
CA ASP A 25 0.26 -9.80 9.54
C ASP A 25 0.48 -11.03 8.64
N VAL A 26 1.48 -11.00 7.74
CA VAL A 26 1.87 -12.14 6.89
C VAL A 26 2.36 -13.32 7.75
N GLU A 27 3.26 -13.06 8.70
CA GLU A 27 3.79 -14.10 9.60
C GLU A 27 2.69 -14.72 10.48
N ILE A 28 1.76 -13.89 10.99
CA ILE A 28 0.61 -14.38 11.76
C ILE A 28 -0.29 -15.25 10.89
N ALA A 29 -0.60 -14.82 9.66
CA ALA A 29 -1.46 -15.59 8.75
C ALA A 29 -0.82 -16.94 8.38
N ALA A 30 0.49 -16.96 8.12
CA ALA A 30 1.25 -18.18 7.88
C ALA A 30 1.23 -19.11 9.11
N ALA A 31 1.45 -18.56 10.31
CA ALA A 31 1.39 -19.32 11.55
C ALA A 31 0.00 -19.88 11.83
N GLU A 32 -1.09 -19.13 11.59
CA GLU A 32 -2.47 -19.61 11.70
C GLU A 32 -2.73 -20.80 10.78
N ALA A 33 -2.25 -20.73 9.53
CA ALA A 33 -2.36 -21.84 8.59
C ALA A 33 -1.56 -23.07 9.06
N MET A 34 -0.33 -22.89 9.52
CA MET A 34 0.52 -23.97 10.03
C MET A 34 -0.03 -24.63 11.31
N GLU A 35 -0.63 -23.85 12.21
CA GLU A 35 -1.36 -24.37 13.37
C GLU A 35 -2.54 -25.25 12.96
N LYS A 36 -3.30 -24.84 11.94
CA LYS A 36 -4.43 -25.60 11.40
C LYS A 36 -3.99 -26.97 10.88
N TYR A 37 -2.84 -27.01 10.19
CA TYR A 37 -2.27 -28.26 9.66
C TYR A 37 -1.38 -29.00 10.67
N LYS A 38 -1.30 -28.54 11.91
CA LYS A 38 -0.49 -29.15 13.00
C LYS A 38 1.01 -29.21 12.68
N ILE A 39 1.52 -28.32 11.84
CA ILE A 39 2.94 -28.17 11.50
C ILE A 39 3.68 -27.50 12.66
N ILE A 40 3.03 -26.52 13.29
CA ILE A 40 3.53 -25.85 14.48
C ILE A 40 2.55 -26.00 15.66
N PRO A 41 3.01 -25.81 16.92
CA PRO A 41 2.14 -25.89 18.10
C PRO A 41 1.04 -24.81 18.07
N LYS A 42 -0.15 -25.14 18.54
CA LYS A 42 -1.25 -24.19 18.69
C LYS A 42 -0.91 -23.04 19.63
N GLY A 43 -1.42 -21.85 19.30
CA GLY A 43 -1.32 -20.66 20.13
C GLY A 43 -0.09 -19.79 19.85
N VAL A 44 0.70 -20.08 18.83
CA VAL A 44 1.79 -19.23 18.36
C VAL A 44 1.23 -17.94 17.75
N ALA A 45 0.33 -18.07 16.78
CA ALA A 45 -0.28 -16.91 16.09
C ALA A 45 -1.02 -15.98 17.06
N SER A 46 -1.85 -16.55 17.94
CA SER A 46 -2.59 -15.76 18.93
C SER A 46 -1.69 -15.05 19.94
N LEU A 47 -0.61 -15.69 20.35
CA LEU A 47 0.39 -15.10 21.23
C LEU A 47 1.12 -13.92 20.57
N VAL A 48 1.56 -14.12 19.32
CA VAL A 48 2.24 -13.08 18.53
C VAL A 48 1.30 -11.90 18.25
N LYS A 49 0.06 -12.17 17.88
CA LYS A 49 -0.98 -11.14 17.68
C LYS A 49 -1.23 -10.32 18.94
N LYS A 50 -1.20 -10.93 20.12
CA LYS A 50 -1.41 -10.26 21.40
C LYS A 50 -0.20 -9.46 21.87
N LYS A 51 1.01 -9.98 21.70
CA LYS A 51 2.23 -9.43 22.29
C LYS A 51 3.17 -8.75 21.31
N GLY A 52 3.15 -9.13 20.04
CA GLY A 52 4.01 -8.56 19.01
C GLY A 52 3.65 -7.10 18.74
N LYS A 53 4.60 -6.20 18.97
CA LYS A 53 4.46 -4.76 18.66
C LYS A 53 5.60 -4.34 17.77
N ILE A 54 5.30 -3.51 16.79
CA ILE A 54 6.31 -2.97 15.90
C ILE A 54 7.13 -1.91 16.65
N LYS A 55 8.44 -2.16 16.73
CA LYS A 55 9.43 -1.26 17.33
C LYS A 55 10.55 -1.00 16.32
N VAL A 56 10.29 -0.09 15.37
CA VAL A 56 11.18 0.20 14.23
C VAL A 56 12.63 0.41 14.69
N LYS A 57 12.85 1.29 15.66
CA LYS A 57 14.20 1.52 16.22
C LYS A 57 14.87 0.24 16.69
N ARG A 58 14.14 -0.63 17.40
CA ARG A 58 14.71 -1.90 17.88
C ARG A 58 15.08 -2.84 16.75
N ILE A 59 14.26 -2.88 15.68
CA ILE A 59 14.56 -3.67 14.49
C ILE A 59 15.86 -3.19 13.86
N HIS A 60 16.03 -1.87 13.67
CA HIS A 60 17.27 -1.30 13.14
C HIS A 60 18.50 -1.58 14.02
N ASP A 61 18.36 -1.48 15.34
CA ASP A 61 19.45 -1.79 16.27
C ASP A 61 19.93 -3.26 16.18
N ILE A 62 18.99 -4.17 15.91
CA ILE A 62 19.29 -5.60 15.71
C ILE A 62 19.90 -5.80 14.32
N GLU A 63 19.29 -5.20 13.28
CA GLU A 63 19.74 -5.32 11.89
C GLU A 63 21.17 -4.82 11.71
N ALA A 64 21.55 -3.74 12.39
CA ALA A 64 22.91 -3.22 12.39
C ALA A 64 23.95 -4.28 12.83
N LYS A 65 23.54 -5.26 13.66
CA LYS A 65 24.38 -6.36 14.15
C LYS A 65 24.31 -7.60 13.28
N VAL A 66 23.07 -8.05 12.97
CA VAL A 66 22.84 -9.33 12.25
C VAL A 66 22.95 -9.21 10.74
N LYS A 67 22.89 -7.98 10.20
CA LYS A 67 22.98 -7.67 8.76
C LYS A 67 21.92 -8.38 7.91
N HIS A 68 20.74 -8.60 8.50
CA HIS A 68 19.61 -9.23 7.83
C HIS A 68 18.30 -8.70 8.39
N ASP A 69 17.48 -8.10 7.55
CA ASP A 69 16.26 -7.37 7.89
C ASP A 69 15.16 -8.26 8.48
N VAL A 70 14.81 -9.37 7.81
CA VAL A 70 13.75 -10.30 8.28
C VAL A 70 14.15 -10.95 9.61
N ILE A 71 15.42 -11.35 9.77
CA ILE A 71 15.91 -11.90 11.04
C ILE A 71 15.83 -10.85 12.15
N ALA A 72 16.19 -9.60 11.85
CA ALA A 72 16.11 -8.51 12.82
C ALA A 72 14.66 -8.26 13.27
N PHE A 73 13.73 -8.25 12.31
CA PHE A 73 12.30 -8.12 12.58
C PHE A 73 11.79 -9.27 13.45
N LEU A 74 12.02 -10.52 13.06
CA LEU A 74 11.60 -11.72 13.82
C LEU A 74 12.18 -11.75 15.22
N THR A 75 13.44 -11.37 15.37
CA THR A 75 14.11 -11.26 16.68
C THR A 75 13.40 -10.24 17.56
N SER A 76 13.09 -9.05 17.04
CA SER A 76 12.36 -8.01 17.78
C SER A 76 10.96 -8.47 18.22
N ILE A 77 10.27 -9.28 17.41
CA ILE A 77 8.97 -9.87 17.79
C ILE A 77 9.15 -10.97 18.84
N THR A 78 10.15 -11.82 18.68
CA THR A 78 10.44 -12.93 19.63
C THR A 78 10.82 -12.42 21.01
N GLU A 79 11.59 -11.34 21.11
CA GLU A 79 11.90 -10.68 22.38
C GLU A 79 10.64 -10.28 23.17
N GLN A 80 9.56 -9.97 22.49
CA GLN A 80 8.30 -9.51 23.10
C GLN A 80 7.32 -10.68 23.36
N ALA A 81 7.20 -11.58 22.40
CA ALA A 81 6.24 -12.69 22.46
C ALA A 81 6.79 -13.91 23.20
N GLY A 82 8.11 -14.00 23.36
CA GLY A 82 8.78 -15.11 24.06
C GLY A 82 9.04 -16.33 23.17
N LEU A 83 9.58 -17.40 23.76
CA LEU A 83 10.11 -18.56 23.05
C LEU A 83 9.16 -19.24 22.04
N LYS A 84 7.85 -19.16 22.24
CA LYS A 84 6.89 -19.72 21.27
C LYS A 84 6.95 -18.99 19.92
N ALA A 85 7.37 -17.72 19.86
CA ALA A 85 7.50 -16.99 18.60
C ALA A 85 8.61 -17.53 17.69
N ARG A 86 9.47 -18.43 18.16
CA ARG A 86 10.50 -19.13 17.35
C ARG A 86 9.92 -19.95 16.18
N TYR A 87 8.63 -20.25 16.23
CA TYR A 87 7.95 -20.98 15.15
C TYR A 87 7.47 -20.07 14.01
N LEU A 88 7.64 -18.74 14.12
CA LEU A 88 7.42 -17.84 12.99
C LEU A 88 8.44 -18.11 11.88
N HIS A 89 8.08 -17.79 10.66
CA HIS A 89 8.92 -17.92 9.46
C HIS A 89 9.35 -19.36 9.13
N GLN A 90 8.75 -20.36 9.76
CA GLN A 90 9.10 -21.75 9.49
C GLN A 90 8.66 -22.15 8.09
N GLY A 91 9.60 -22.66 7.28
CA GLY A 91 9.32 -23.07 5.90
C GLY A 91 9.07 -21.93 4.91
N MET A 92 9.33 -20.69 5.31
CA MET A 92 9.22 -19.50 4.48
C MET A 92 10.61 -18.96 4.11
N THR A 93 10.67 -18.22 3.03
CA THR A 93 11.83 -17.39 2.67
C THR A 93 11.51 -15.90 2.84
N SER A 94 12.55 -15.07 2.89
CA SER A 94 12.37 -13.61 3.02
C SER A 94 11.47 -13.05 1.92
N SER A 95 11.58 -13.54 0.67
CA SER A 95 10.75 -13.09 -0.44
C SER A 95 9.26 -13.34 -0.24
N ASP A 96 8.86 -14.40 0.47
CA ASP A 96 7.45 -14.65 0.79
C ASP A 96 6.84 -13.49 1.60
N VAL A 97 7.61 -12.87 2.47
CA VAL A 97 7.20 -11.72 3.27
C VAL A 97 7.36 -10.41 2.51
N LEU A 98 8.52 -10.20 1.89
CA LEU A 98 8.87 -8.96 1.19
C LEU A 98 7.97 -8.69 0.00
N ASP A 99 7.80 -9.67 -0.89
CA ASP A 99 7.02 -9.51 -2.11
C ASP A 99 5.52 -9.42 -1.83
N THR A 100 5.02 -10.20 -0.85
CA THR A 100 3.64 -10.09 -0.38
C THR A 100 3.37 -8.69 0.19
N THR A 101 4.30 -8.16 0.98
CA THR A 101 4.20 -6.82 1.57
C THR A 101 4.16 -5.74 0.50
N LEU A 102 5.06 -5.81 -0.49
CA LEU A 102 5.08 -4.87 -1.61
C LEU A 102 3.73 -4.87 -2.34
N ASN A 103 3.19 -6.04 -2.65
CA ASN A 103 1.90 -6.16 -3.31
C ASN A 103 0.75 -5.58 -2.47
N ILE A 104 0.73 -5.80 -1.17
CA ILE A 104 -0.26 -5.20 -0.26
C ILE A 104 -0.15 -3.67 -0.27
N GLN A 105 1.06 -3.11 -0.21
CA GLN A 105 1.28 -1.66 -0.28
C GLN A 105 0.85 -1.08 -1.63
N LEU A 106 1.09 -1.80 -2.73
CA LEU A 106 0.61 -1.41 -4.07
C LEU A 106 -0.93 -1.39 -4.12
N VAL A 107 -1.60 -2.41 -3.57
CA VAL A 107 -3.07 -2.43 -3.47
C VAL A 107 -3.60 -1.28 -2.60
N GLN A 108 -2.98 -1.02 -1.44
CA GLN A 108 -3.35 0.11 -0.58
C GLN A 108 -3.23 1.45 -1.32
N SER A 109 -2.14 1.64 -2.07
CA SER A 109 -1.90 2.84 -2.86
C SER A 109 -2.86 2.94 -4.05
N GLY A 110 -3.07 1.84 -4.77
CA GLY A 110 -3.98 1.74 -5.91
C GLY A 110 -5.42 2.12 -5.55
N ASN A 111 -5.91 1.65 -4.39
CA ASN A 111 -7.24 2.00 -3.91
C ASN A 111 -7.41 3.51 -3.66
N ILE A 112 -6.37 4.19 -3.19
CA ILE A 112 -6.39 5.66 -3.03
C ILE A 112 -6.48 6.33 -4.40
N LEU A 113 -5.66 5.89 -5.36
CA LEU A 113 -5.61 6.47 -6.70
C LEU A 113 -6.94 6.25 -7.45
N LEU A 114 -7.51 5.04 -7.39
CA LEU A 114 -8.80 4.73 -8.00
C LEU A 114 -9.92 5.61 -7.43
N ARG A 115 -10.00 5.74 -6.11
CA ARG A 115 -10.95 6.64 -5.45
C ARG A 115 -10.82 8.08 -5.93
N ASP A 116 -9.62 8.55 -6.19
CA ASP A 116 -9.40 9.92 -6.65
C ASP A 116 -9.76 10.08 -8.14
N ILE A 117 -9.48 9.07 -8.95
CA ILE A 117 -9.93 9.03 -10.35
C ILE A 117 -11.46 9.10 -10.42
N ASP A 118 -12.16 8.32 -9.60
CA ASP A 118 -13.64 8.35 -9.55
C ASP A 118 -14.17 9.74 -9.18
N LYS A 119 -13.53 10.43 -8.24
CA LYS A 119 -13.88 11.80 -7.89
C LYS A 119 -13.67 12.76 -9.06
N ILE A 120 -12.54 12.67 -9.75
CA ILE A 120 -12.24 13.51 -10.91
C ILE A 120 -13.26 13.26 -12.01
N LEU A 121 -13.54 11.99 -12.34
CA LEU A 121 -14.55 11.62 -13.35
C LEU A 121 -15.92 12.18 -13.00
N SER A 122 -16.33 12.11 -11.74
CA SER A 122 -17.60 12.68 -11.27
C SER A 122 -17.66 14.19 -11.48
N VAL A 123 -16.58 14.91 -11.14
CA VAL A 123 -16.49 16.37 -11.33
C VAL A 123 -16.49 16.71 -12.81
N LEU A 124 -15.69 16.04 -13.63
CA LEU A 124 -15.62 16.27 -15.08
C LEU A 124 -16.98 16.03 -15.75
N LYS A 125 -17.66 14.93 -15.40
CA LYS A 125 -19.01 14.63 -15.90
C LYS A 125 -20.02 15.73 -15.56
N LYS A 126 -19.96 16.26 -14.33
CA LYS A 126 -20.82 17.39 -13.90
C LYS A 126 -20.51 18.65 -14.69
N GLN A 127 -19.23 19.00 -14.85
CA GLN A 127 -18.81 20.20 -15.58
C GLN A 127 -19.14 20.08 -17.08
N ALA A 128 -18.88 18.93 -17.69
CA ALA A 128 -19.22 18.68 -19.09
C ALA A 128 -20.72 18.89 -19.36
N LYS A 129 -21.58 18.32 -18.49
CA LYS A 129 -23.03 18.52 -18.59
C LYS A 129 -23.44 19.98 -18.41
N LYS A 130 -22.85 20.69 -17.47
CA LYS A 130 -23.15 22.09 -17.14
C LYS A 130 -22.82 23.02 -18.30
N TYR A 131 -21.67 22.83 -18.93
CA TYR A 131 -21.13 23.74 -19.96
C TYR A 131 -21.25 23.23 -21.37
N LYS A 132 -21.98 22.16 -21.65
CA LYS A 132 -22.09 21.52 -22.96
C LYS A 132 -22.44 22.47 -24.10
N LEU A 133 -23.29 23.46 -23.85
CA LEU A 133 -23.74 24.43 -24.86
C LEU A 133 -22.97 25.75 -24.80
N THR A 134 -21.95 25.86 -23.99
CA THR A 134 -21.12 27.09 -23.92
C THR A 134 -20.40 27.27 -25.26
N PRO A 135 -20.62 28.38 -25.96
CA PRO A 135 -19.90 28.64 -27.20
C PRO A 135 -18.43 28.91 -26.95
N CYS A 136 -17.60 28.38 -27.80
CA CYS A 136 -16.15 28.59 -27.76
C CYS A 136 -15.60 28.60 -29.20
N ILE A 137 -14.38 29.09 -29.35
CA ILE A 137 -13.72 29.13 -30.66
C ILE A 137 -12.94 27.84 -30.86
N GLY A 138 -13.27 27.12 -31.94
CA GLY A 138 -12.44 26.04 -32.46
C GLY A 138 -11.07 26.58 -32.90
N ARG A 139 -10.05 25.75 -32.83
CA ARG A 139 -8.70 26.11 -33.31
C ARG A 139 -8.13 24.99 -34.16
N SER A 140 -7.44 25.40 -35.23
CA SER A 140 -6.65 24.51 -36.06
C SER A 140 -5.23 25.08 -36.16
N HIS A 141 -4.21 24.28 -35.82
CA HIS A 141 -2.83 24.72 -35.78
C HIS A 141 -2.59 26.01 -34.93
N GLY A 142 -3.37 26.20 -33.85
CA GLY A 142 -3.31 27.37 -33.00
C GLY A 142 -4.05 28.60 -33.51
N ILE A 143 -4.61 28.55 -34.72
CA ILE A 143 -5.35 29.64 -35.35
C ILE A 143 -6.85 29.50 -35.08
N HIS A 144 -7.57 30.61 -34.91
CA HIS A 144 -9.02 30.64 -34.76
C HIS A 144 -9.68 30.05 -35.99
N ALA A 145 -10.59 29.11 -35.78
CA ALA A 145 -11.41 28.47 -36.78
C ALA A 145 -12.90 28.77 -36.52
N GLU A 146 -13.77 27.82 -36.72
CA GLU A 146 -15.21 27.96 -36.57
C GLU A 146 -15.66 28.07 -35.11
N PRO A 147 -16.75 28.78 -34.80
CA PRO A 147 -17.41 28.71 -33.51
C PRO A 147 -17.93 27.29 -33.26
N ILE A 148 -17.62 26.75 -32.08
CA ILE A 148 -18.04 25.43 -31.64
C ILE A 148 -18.69 25.52 -30.26
N THR A 149 -19.20 24.41 -29.76
CA THR A 149 -19.62 24.30 -28.36
C THR A 149 -18.65 23.45 -27.57
N PHE A 150 -18.64 23.61 -26.26
CA PHE A 150 -17.82 22.81 -25.37
C PHE A 150 -18.13 21.30 -25.48
N CYS A 151 -19.39 20.95 -25.82
CA CYS A 151 -19.78 19.57 -26.09
C CYS A 151 -18.95 18.96 -27.24
N LEU A 152 -18.80 19.68 -28.35
CA LEU A 152 -18.01 19.21 -29.49
C LEU A 152 -16.55 19.01 -29.11
N LEU A 153 -15.98 19.88 -28.26
CA LEU A 153 -14.59 19.80 -27.80
C LEU A 153 -14.31 18.49 -27.07
N TYR A 154 -15.16 18.07 -26.12
CA TYR A 154 -14.90 16.88 -25.32
C TYR A 154 -15.50 15.58 -25.91
N THR A 155 -16.32 15.66 -26.96
CA THR A 155 -16.84 14.46 -27.65
C THR A 155 -16.05 14.10 -28.89
N SER A 156 -15.20 14.99 -29.38
CA SER A 156 -14.31 14.69 -30.50
C SER A 156 -13.27 13.65 -30.09
N PRO A 157 -13.04 12.62 -30.92
CA PRO A 157 -11.96 11.69 -30.66
C PRO A 157 -10.62 12.44 -30.66
N SER A 158 -9.82 12.25 -29.62
CA SER A 158 -8.44 12.71 -29.62
C SER A 158 -7.62 11.84 -30.56
N PRO A 159 -6.76 12.41 -31.41
CA PRO A 159 -5.87 11.62 -32.28
C PRO A 159 -4.89 10.78 -31.46
#